data_d1e3556fbf1f6c06c1009eb11a94bc7b
#
_entry.id   d1e3556fbf1f6c06c1009eb11a94bc7b
#
_cell.length_a   1.000
_cell.length_b   1.000
_cell.length_c   1.000
_cell.angle_alpha   90.00
_cell.angle_beta   90.00
_cell.angle_gamma   90.00
#
_symmetry.space_group_name_H-M   'P 1'
#
loop_
_entity.id
_entity.type
_entity.pdbx_description
1 polymer ?
#
loop_
_entity_poly.entity_id
_entity_poly.type
_entity_poly.pdbx_seq_one_letter_code
_entity_poly.pdbx_strand_id
1 'polypeptide(L)'
;MDKKLHFVGRDPLAKESVASSDVKTELDRLKAKAVAKTRDFLLHKFLTFKKPKTNVQILQQNVLLKYNYLCLFLRSHAPEIYTEVQSTYVDTMNKVLAGHFRNYLSALQRLQLDLVTKGDLIGLEESRSSGLFSRSKESLRNRGSVYSLGERREVLKDMEAPAIIPHVAESNGRKFPYEELFRSVNKLLLDTATSEYLFCNDFFGDDIAFRDLFAGPLGVVEESLQSVLPTFHDAIGLLLMIRMTFHNQVIMSRRRIPCLDAYLDQINMMIWPRFKQVFDMHVDSVRSVDENTLVSDKGSGLHPHYVTRRYAEFATSMTILNADYGDGQLEQNMQRLRGAMDELLRRMMRVFKTRKRQTVFIVNNYDLIVSVMRESGAAKDPDDKSGGGQTPGQAAVSAPDPTRNHFEELLTGSVSAFVEEELKESMGKLIDCVKNAEAQAHSQGTPSLDVAYMKGILADFNLRYVHVDS
;
A
#
# COMPACT_ATOMS: atom_id res chain seq x y z
N MET A 1 12.63 13.40 54.61
CA MET A 1 12.99 12.08 55.17
C MET A 1 14.22 11.52 54.44
N ASP A 2 14.25 11.43 53.14
CA ASP A 2 15.33 10.88 52.33
C ASP A 2 16.71 11.53 52.60
N LYS A 3 16.79 12.87 52.57
CA LYS A 3 18.03 13.61 52.90
C LYS A 3 18.57 13.28 54.30
N LYS A 4 17.67 13.04 55.26
CA LYS A 4 18.08 12.72 56.63
C LYS A 4 18.57 11.27 56.78
N LEU A 5 17.93 10.32 56.11
CA LEU A 5 18.38 8.92 56.02
C LEU A 5 19.76 8.83 55.33
N HIS A 6 19.94 9.58 54.28
CA HIS A 6 21.20 9.65 53.54
C HIS A 6 22.35 10.26 54.38
N PHE A 7 22.05 11.32 55.13
CA PHE A 7 23.00 11.97 56.04
C PHE A 7 23.45 11.01 57.14
N VAL A 8 22.50 10.39 57.87
CA VAL A 8 22.79 9.41 58.93
C VAL A 8 23.58 8.21 58.39
N GLY A 9 23.38 7.81 57.14
CA GLY A 9 24.09 6.71 56.48
C GLY A 9 25.53 7.00 56.05
N ARG A 10 25.89 8.28 55.82
CA ARG A 10 27.19 8.70 55.26
C ARG A 10 28.12 9.40 56.26
N ASP A 11 27.58 10.13 57.22
CA ASP A 11 28.39 10.88 58.20
C ASP A 11 28.90 9.96 59.29
N PRO A 12 30.25 9.81 59.48
CA PRO A 12 30.83 8.92 60.48
C PRO A 12 30.43 9.32 61.91
N LEU A 13 30.37 10.62 62.18
CA LEU A 13 29.99 11.13 63.55
C LEU A 13 28.49 10.88 63.80
N ALA A 14 27.65 10.99 62.79
CA ALA A 14 26.24 10.66 62.93
C ALA A 14 26.00 9.15 63.16
N LYS A 15 26.84 8.27 62.61
CA LYS A 15 26.77 6.80 62.85
C LYS A 15 27.10 6.36 64.26
N GLU A 16 28.04 7.01 64.87
CA GLU A 16 28.57 6.64 66.23
C GLU A 16 27.79 7.30 67.36
N SER A 17 26.89 8.19 67.10
CA SER A 17 26.08 8.88 68.11
C SER A 17 24.96 8.00 68.65
N VAL A 18 24.81 7.90 69.96
CA VAL A 18 23.70 7.18 70.65
C VAL A 18 22.34 7.74 70.22
N ALA A 19 22.23 9.06 70.11
CA ALA A 19 21.00 9.72 69.58
C ALA A 19 20.70 9.32 68.13
N SER A 20 21.71 9.02 67.33
CA SER A 20 21.52 8.52 65.95
C SER A 20 20.99 7.10 65.93
N SER A 21 21.43 6.23 66.87
CA SER A 21 20.92 4.85 66.98
C SER A 21 19.43 4.83 67.34
N ASP A 22 18.98 5.67 68.26
CA ASP A 22 17.58 5.77 68.68
C ASP A 22 16.72 6.33 67.55
N VAL A 23 17.19 7.41 66.86
CA VAL A 23 16.51 8.03 65.73
C VAL A 23 16.48 7.10 64.53
N LYS A 24 17.48 6.27 64.29
CA LYS A 24 17.55 5.32 63.20
C LYS A 24 16.41 4.31 63.23
N THR A 25 16.12 3.74 64.38
CA THR A 25 15.02 2.77 64.56
C THR A 25 13.66 3.40 64.17
N GLU A 26 13.42 4.62 64.60
CA GLU A 26 12.19 5.33 64.28
C GLU A 26 12.13 5.75 62.80
N LEU A 27 13.27 6.16 62.23
CA LEU A 27 13.36 6.47 60.78
C LEU A 27 13.10 5.22 59.93
N ASP A 28 13.60 4.04 60.33
CA ASP A 28 13.35 2.77 59.63
C ASP A 28 11.87 2.37 59.71
N ARG A 29 11.20 2.57 60.85
CA ARG A 29 9.73 2.37 60.96
C ARG A 29 8.94 3.31 60.07
N LEU A 30 9.31 4.60 60.04
CA LEU A 30 8.68 5.60 59.17
C LEU A 30 8.92 5.28 57.69
N LYS A 31 10.12 4.81 57.33
CA LYS A 31 10.45 4.35 55.98
C LYS A 31 9.56 3.17 55.59
N ALA A 32 9.47 2.13 56.41
CA ALA A 32 8.61 0.97 56.11
C ALA A 32 7.14 1.38 55.94
N LYS A 33 6.62 2.28 56.80
CA LYS A 33 5.25 2.80 56.68
C LYS A 33 5.06 3.64 55.44
N ALA A 34 6.05 4.46 55.04
CA ALA A 34 6.01 5.26 53.83
C ALA A 34 6.02 4.37 52.58
N VAL A 35 6.87 3.34 52.53
CA VAL A 35 6.93 2.34 51.48
C VAL A 35 5.58 1.66 51.30
N ALA A 36 5.00 1.12 52.38
CA ALA A 36 3.72 0.43 52.34
C ALA A 36 2.59 1.34 51.83
N LYS A 37 2.47 2.56 52.35
CA LYS A 37 1.45 3.53 51.90
C LYS A 37 1.62 3.97 50.46
N THR A 38 2.87 4.14 50.01
CA THR A 38 3.19 4.50 48.63
C THR A 38 2.79 3.37 47.67
N ARG A 39 3.17 2.14 48.00
CA ARG A 39 2.77 0.93 47.30
C ARG A 39 1.24 0.86 47.16
N ASP A 40 0.52 0.88 48.28
CA ASP A 40 -0.93 0.74 48.31
C ASP A 40 -1.64 1.86 47.49
N PHE A 41 -1.13 3.09 47.56
CA PHE A 41 -1.64 4.21 46.78
C PHE A 41 -1.46 3.96 45.30
N LEU A 42 -0.28 3.57 44.82
CA LEU A 42 0.00 3.36 43.41
C LEU A 42 -0.82 2.18 42.85
N LEU A 43 -0.83 1.04 43.56
CA LEU A 43 -1.61 -0.12 43.17
C LEU A 43 -3.12 0.19 43.10
N HIS A 44 -3.64 0.96 44.07
CA HIS A 44 -5.04 1.39 44.01
C HIS A 44 -5.33 2.26 42.81
N LYS A 45 -4.42 3.16 42.41
CA LYS A 45 -4.54 3.97 41.20
C LYS A 45 -4.53 3.11 39.93
N PHE A 46 -3.66 2.11 39.83
CA PHE A 46 -3.63 1.21 38.67
C PHE A 46 -4.91 0.37 38.54
N LEU A 47 -5.50 -0.05 39.66
CA LEU A 47 -6.81 -0.73 39.59
C LEU A 47 -7.94 0.13 39.00
N THR A 48 -7.81 1.46 39.09
CA THR A 48 -8.82 2.34 38.48
C THR A 48 -8.81 2.28 36.94
N PHE A 49 -7.71 1.91 36.29
CA PHE A 49 -7.64 1.73 34.84
C PHE A 49 -8.59 0.64 34.32
N LYS A 50 -8.91 -0.36 35.13
CA LYS A 50 -9.83 -1.44 34.80
C LYS A 50 -11.31 -1.02 34.79
N LYS A 51 -11.64 0.17 35.33
CA LYS A 51 -13.01 0.63 35.41
C LYS A 51 -13.53 1.03 34.02
N PRO A 52 -14.75 0.65 33.65
CA PRO A 52 -15.37 1.07 32.39
C PRO A 52 -15.35 2.58 32.23
N LYS A 53 -15.17 3.04 30.99
CA LYS A 53 -15.15 4.47 30.61
C LYS A 53 -14.04 5.31 31.26
N THR A 54 -13.01 4.69 31.82
CA THR A 54 -11.86 5.41 32.36
C THR A 54 -10.97 5.92 31.21
N ASN A 55 -10.69 7.22 31.22
CA ASN A 55 -9.68 7.78 30.33
C ASN A 55 -8.30 7.59 30.96
N VAL A 56 -7.56 6.60 30.46
CA VAL A 56 -6.23 6.22 30.95
C VAL A 56 -5.26 7.40 30.85
N GLN A 57 -5.21 8.08 29.70
CA GLN A 57 -4.27 9.19 29.47
C GLN A 57 -4.49 10.35 30.48
N ILE A 58 -5.74 10.67 30.76
CA ILE A 58 -6.05 11.71 31.77
C ILE A 58 -5.53 11.32 33.15
N LEU A 59 -5.70 10.06 33.56
CA LEU A 59 -5.17 9.59 34.86
C LEU A 59 -3.64 9.57 34.88
N GLN A 60 -3.00 9.17 33.82
CA GLN A 60 -1.55 9.18 33.71
C GLN A 60 -1.00 10.61 33.78
N GLN A 61 -1.48 11.52 32.93
CA GLN A 61 -0.96 12.87 32.81
C GLN A 61 -1.32 13.76 34.02
N ASN A 62 -2.58 13.70 34.47
CA ASN A 62 -3.08 14.64 35.47
C ASN A 62 -2.92 14.13 36.91
N VAL A 63 -2.75 12.82 37.10
CA VAL A 63 -2.64 12.23 38.44
C VAL A 63 -1.28 11.58 38.65
N LEU A 64 -0.93 10.52 37.86
CA LEU A 64 0.25 9.71 38.16
C LEU A 64 1.56 10.49 38.02
N LEU A 65 1.74 11.26 36.91
CA LEU A 65 2.97 12.02 36.69
C LEU A 65 3.27 13.02 37.83
N LYS A 66 2.24 13.55 38.48
CA LYS A 66 2.45 14.39 39.68
C LYS A 66 3.06 13.68 40.85
N TYR A 67 3.01 12.35 40.88
CA TYR A 67 3.50 11.50 41.92
C TYR A 67 4.70 10.65 41.48
N ASN A 68 5.39 10.99 40.41
CA ASN A 68 6.56 10.27 39.91
C ASN A 68 7.67 10.16 40.99
N TYR A 69 7.81 11.17 41.87
CA TYR A 69 8.72 11.13 43.01
C TYR A 69 8.46 9.97 43.97
N LEU A 70 7.24 9.44 44.04
CA LEU A 70 6.92 8.25 44.82
C LEU A 70 7.57 6.98 44.22
N CYS A 71 7.57 6.88 42.89
CA CYS A 71 8.28 5.81 42.18
C CYS A 71 9.78 5.91 42.40
N LEU A 72 10.37 7.09 42.29
CA LEU A 72 11.79 7.34 42.57
C LEU A 72 12.14 6.98 44.02
N PHE A 73 11.27 7.30 44.98
CA PHE A 73 11.45 6.91 46.39
C PHE A 73 11.46 5.38 46.56
N LEU A 74 10.49 4.65 45.94
CA LEU A 74 10.49 3.19 45.98
C LEU A 74 11.73 2.60 45.34
N ARG A 75 12.15 3.10 44.19
CA ARG A 75 13.36 2.64 43.47
C ARG A 75 14.61 2.76 44.34
N SER A 76 14.73 3.84 45.11
CA SER A 76 15.91 4.11 45.95
C SER A 76 15.89 3.35 47.28
N HIS A 77 14.71 3.09 47.86
CA HIS A 77 14.61 2.60 49.25
C HIS A 77 13.94 1.23 49.39
N ALA A 78 13.25 0.74 48.36
CA ALA A 78 12.56 -0.54 48.37
C ALA A 78 12.46 -1.09 46.93
N PRO A 79 13.58 -1.50 46.34
CA PRO A 79 13.61 -1.91 44.90
C PRO A 79 12.71 -3.10 44.60
N GLU A 80 12.53 -4.03 45.52
CA GLU A 80 11.60 -5.16 45.38
C GLU A 80 10.14 -4.68 45.22
N ILE A 81 9.73 -3.72 46.05
CA ILE A 81 8.39 -3.12 45.99
C ILE A 81 8.23 -2.27 44.73
N TYR A 82 9.31 -1.60 44.30
CA TYR A 82 9.32 -0.88 43.02
C TYR A 82 9.05 -1.84 41.85
N THR A 83 9.73 -2.97 41.81
CA THR A 83 9.53 -4.00 40.77
C THR A 83 8.10 -4.57 40.80
N GLU A 84 7.54 -4.82 42.01
CA GLU A 84 6.14 -5.25 42.16
C GLU A 84 5.16 -4.21 41.59
N VAL A 85 5.38 -2.93 41.91
CA VAL A 85 4.53 -1.82 41.40
C VAL A 85 4.64 -1.71 39.91
N GLN A 86 5.86 -1.79 39.35
CA GLN A 86 6.11 -1.74 37.90
C GLN A 86 5.42 -2.91 37.16
N SER A 87 5.63 -4.15 37.62
CA SER A 87 5.02 -5.32 37.00
C SER A 87 3.49 -5.29 37.08
N THR A 88 2.92 -4.81 38.20
CA THR A 88 1.46 -4.64 38.33
C THR A 88 0.92 -3.61 37.37
N TYR A 89 1.65 -2.52 37.11
CA TYR A 89 1.30 -1.55 36.11
C TYR A 89 1.28 -2.17 34.70
N VAL A 90 2.40 -2.83 34.33
CA VAL A 90 2.57 -3.51 33.03
C VAL A 90 1.45 -4.51 32.79
N ASP A 91 1.20 -5.43 33.73
CA ASP A 91 0.15 -6.44 33.62
C ASP A 91 -1.25 -5.84 33.49
N THR A 92 -1.50 -4.75 34.21
CA THR A 92 -2.79 -4.07 34.18
C THR A 92 -3.00 -3.39 32.81
N MET A 93 -2.02 -2.63 32.36
CA MET A 93 -2.11 -1.89 31.10
C MET A 93 -2.11 -2.82 29.90
N ASN A 94 -1.31 -3.87 29.90
CA ASN A 94 -1.32 -4.91 28.87
C ASN A 94 -2.75 -5.44 28.65
N LYS A 95 -3.44 -5.85 29.73
CA LYS A 95 -4.81 -6.39 29.64
C LYS A 95 -5.84 -5.32 29.21
N VAL A 96 -5.73 -4.11 29.73
CA VAL A 96 -6.65 -3.01 29.42
C VAL A 96 -6.53 -2.62 27.95
N LEU A 97 -5.29 -2.41 27.45
CA LEU A 97 -5.05 -2.02 26.07
C LEU A 97 -5.42 -3.14 25.11
N ALA A 98 -5.02 -4.40 25.39
CA ALA A 98 -5.43 -5.55 24.59
C ALA A 98 -6.97 -5.66 24.46
N GLY A 99 -7.69 -5.40 25.56
CA GLY A 99 -9.16 -5.34 25.55
C GLY A 99 -9.71 -4.21 24.68
N HIS A 100 -9.11 -3.03 24.76
CA HIS A 100 -9.51 -1.89 23.93
C HIS A 100 -9.29 -2.16 22.44
N PHE A 101 -8.11 -2.68 22.05
CA PHE A 101 -7.83 -3.01 20.64
C PHE A 101 -8.73 -4.14 20.14
N ARG A 102 -9.03 -5.17 20.93
CA ARG A 102 -9.96 -6.23 20.55
C ARG A 102 -11.36 -5.68 20.26
N ASN A 103 -11.88 -4.83 21.13
CA ASN A 103 -13.19 -4.21 20.96
C ASN A 103 -13.20 -3.29 19.74
N TYR A 104 -12.14 -2.53 19.53
CA TYR A 104 -12.01 -1.63 18.38
C TYR A 104 -11.97 -2.40 17.06
N LEU A 105 -11.12 -3.43 16.97
CA LEU A 105 -11.04 -4.30 15.78
C LEU A 105 -12.37 -4.99 15.48
N SER A 106 -13.06 -5.51 16.49
CA SER A 106 -14.40 -6.11 16.30
C SER A 106 -15.43 -5.10 15.80
N ALA A 107 -15.35 -3.85 16.22
CA ALA A 107 -16.23 -2.79 15.72
C ALA A 107 -15.87 -2.38 14.28
N LEU A 108 -14.58 -2.28 13.95
CA LEU A 108 -14.13 -1.98 12.58
C LEU A 108 -14.50 -3.09 11.59
N GLN A 109 -14.39 -4.35 11.99
CA GLN A 109 -14.72 -5.49 11.13
C GLN A 109 -16.16 -5.43 10.60
N ARG A 110 -17.10 -4.88 11.38
CA ARG A 110 -18.49 -4.66 10.92
C ARG A 110 -18.61 -3.56 9.86
N LEU A 111 -17.62 -2.70 9.75
CA LEU A 111 -17.56 -1.60 8.78
C LEU A 111 -16.82 -1.98 7.50
N GLN A 112 -16.28 -3.20 7.42
CA GLN A 112 -15.49 -3.65 6.27
C GLN A 112 -16.35 -3.71 5.00
N LEU A 113 -15.75 -3.24 3.90
CA LEU A 113 -16.24 -3.37 2.54
C LEU A 113 -15.26 -4.23 1.75
N ASP A 114 -15.74 -5.37 1.27
CA ASP A 114 -14.94 -6.22 0.41
C ASP A 114 -15.06 -5.73 -1.05
N LEU A 115 -13.98 -5.15 -1.56
CA LEU A 115 -13.92 -4.62 -2.94
C LEU A 115 -13.62 -5.73 -3.94
N VAL A 116 -12.74 -6.68 -3.59
CA VAL A 116 -12.17 -7.69 -4.48
C VAL A 116 -12.47 -9.08 -3.98
N THR A 117 -12.87 -9.96 -4.88
CA THR A 117 -13.12 -11.38 -4.60
C THR A 117 -12.04 -12.26 -5.24
N LYS A 118 -11.99 -13.54 -4.87
CA LYS A 118 -11.09 -14.53 -5.48
C LYS A 118 -11.27 -14.66 -7.01
N GLY A 119 -12.44 -14.31 -7.53
CA GLY A 119 -12.76 -14.36 -8.96
C GLY A 119 -12.33 -13.12 -9.75
N ASP A 120 -11.92 -12.05 -9.09
CA ASP A 120 -11.56 -10.79 -9.73
C ASP A 120 -10.07 -10.80 -10.15
N LEU A 121 -9.70 -11.72 -11.05
CA LEU A 121 -8.37 -11.82 -11.65
C LEU A 121 -8.38 -11.27 -13.09
N ILE A 122 -7.22 -10.75 -13.52
CA ILE A 122 -7.10 -10.05 -14.81
C ILE A 122 -7.57 -10.92 -15.97
N GLY A 123 -7.14 -12.20 -16.03
CA GLY A 123 -7.45 -13.12 -17.12
C GLY A 123 -8.79 -13.86 -17.02
N LEU A 124 -9.47 -13.81 -15.87
CA LEU A 124 -10.72 -14.56 -15.71
C LEU A 124 -11.89 -13.81 -16.35
N GLU A 125 -12.71 -14.56 -17.09
CA GLU A 125 -13.97 -14.07 -17.59
C GLU A 125 -14.92 -13.78 -16.41
N GLU A 126 -15.66 -12.66 -16.48
CA GLU A 126 -16.74 -12.44 -15.52
C GLU A 126 -17.72 -13.59 -15.63
N SER A 127 -17.75 -14.47 -14.66
CA SER A 127 -18.81 -15.48 -14.56
C SER A 127 -20.13 -14.72 -14.62
N ARG A 128 -20.84 -14.85 -15.73
CA ARG A 128 -22.26 -14.52 -15.81
C ARG A 128 -23.01 -15.51 -14.92
N SER A 129 -22.77 -15.40 -13.60
CA SER A 129 -23.61 -16.09 -12.65
C SER A 129 -24.99 -15.45 -12.76
N SER A 130 -25.80 -16.02 -13.61
CA SER A 130 -27.24 -15.81 -13.70
C SER A 130 -27.91 -16.32 -12.42
N GLY A 131 -27.46 -15.86 -11.29
CA GLY A 131 -28.17 -15.97 -10.02
C GLY A 131 -29.15 -14.81 -9.94
N LEU A 132 -30.43 -15.11 -10.10
CA LEU A 132 -31.59 -14.21 -10.02
C LEU A 132 -31.72 -13.48 -8.67
N PHE A 133 -30.73 -13.55 -7.78
CA PHE A 133 -30.76 -12.90 -6.47
C PHE A 133 -29.63 -11.87 -6.35
N SER A 134 -29.96 -10.67 -6.78
CA SER A 134 -29.55 -9.40 -6.16
C SER A 134 -28.10 -9.26 -5.71
N ARG A 135 -27.21 -8.90 -6.62
CA ARG A 135 -26.15 -7.97 -6.23
C ARG A 135 -26.66 -6.56 -6.50
N SER A 136 -26.69 -5.73 -5.46
CA SER A 136 -27.12 -4.34 -5.54
C SER A 136 -26.45 -3.61 -6.72
N LYS A 137 -27.16 -2.68 -7.36
CA LYS A 137 -26.63 -1.83 -8.46
C LYS A 137 -25.31 -1.14 -8.11
N GLU A 138 -25.01 -0.96 -6.85
CA GLU A 138 -23.76 -0.41 -6.30
C GLU A 138 -22.55 -1.30 -6.56
N SER A 139 -22.70 -2.63 -6.46
CA SER A 139 -21.64 -3.61 -6.74
C SER A 139 -21.22 -3.63 -8.22
N LEU A 140 -22.11 -3.29 -9.15
CA LEU A 140 -21.81 -3.22 -10.58
C LEU A 140 -21.07 -1.93 -10.97
N ARG A 141 -21.33 -0.83 -10.27
CA ARG A 141 -20.62 0.45 -10.49
C ARG A 141 -19.17 0.40 -10.04
N ASN A 142 -18.88 -0.34 -8.96
CA ASN A 142 -17.53 -0.44 -8.38
C ASN A 142 -16.63 -1.50 -9.07
N ARG A 143 -17.15 -2.34 -9.95
CA ARG A 143 -16.33 -3.37 -10.63
C ARG A 143 -15.29 -2.80 -11.59
N GLY A 144 -15.52 -1.62 -12.15
CA GLY A 144 -14.49 -0.90 -12.94
C GLY A 144 -13.31 -0.44 -12.09
N SER A 145 -13.49 -0.28 -10.76
CA SER A 145 -12.46 0.21 -9.85
C SER A 145 -11.60 -0.89 -9.20
N VAL A 146 -11.91 -2.17 -9.42
CA VAL A 146 -11.18 -3.30 -8.81
C VAL A 146 -9.70 -3.32 -9.19
N TYR A 147 -9.37 -2.93 -10.43
CA TYR A 147 -8.02 -2.91 -10.95
C TYR A 147 -7.39 -1.51 -10.92
N SER A 148 -8.16 -0.49 -10.61
CA SER A 148 -7.74 0.90 -10.58
C SER A 148 -7.48 1.39 -9.15
N LEU A 149 -6.39 2.13 -8.97
CA LEU A 149 -6.06 2.75 -7.69
C LEU A 149 -7.10 3.83 -7.30
N GLY A 150 -7.52 4.68 -8.25
CA GLY A 150 -8.53 5.71 -8.03
C GLY A 150 -8.30 6.53 -6.76
N GLU A 151 -9.38 6.82 -6.03
CA GLU A 151 -9.35 7.56 -4.76
C GLU A 151 -8.68 6.79 -3.61
N ARG A 152 -8.45 5.48 -3.75
CA ARG A 152 -7.79 4.66 -2.72
C ARG A 152 -6.37 5.15 -2.38
N ARG A 153 -5.72 5.86 -3.32
CA ARG A 153 -4.41 6.50 -3.08
C ARG A 153 -4.45 7.51 -1.93
N GLU A 154 -5.59 8.15 -1.70
CA GLU A 154 -5.73 9.19 -0.67
C GLU A 154 -5.41 8.66 0.74
N VAL A 155 -5.56 7.35 0.98
CA VAL A 155 -5.19 6.74 2.27
C VAL A 155 -3.72 6.95 2.63
N LEU A 156 -2.83 7.07 1.63
CA LEU A 156 -1.40 7.36 1.85
C LEU A 156 -1.13 8.84 2.14
N LYS A 157 -1.95 9.75 1.62
CA LYS A 157 -1.85 11.19 1.92
C LYS A 157 -2.39 11.49 3.32
N ASP A 158 -3.43 10.79 3.74
CA ASP A 158 -4.16 11.01 4.98
C ASP A 158 -3.67 10.12 6.15
N MET A 159 -2.38 9.77 6.17
CA MET A 159 -1.83 8.89 7.21
C MET A 159 -1.98 9.45 8.64
N GLU A 160 -1.93 10.75 8.80
CA GLU A 160 -2.10 11.44 10.09
C GLU A 160 -3.58 11.73 10.44
N ALA A 161 -4.52 11.46 9.55
CA ALA A 161 -5.94 11.65 9.80
C ALA A 161 -6.41 10.84 11.04
N PRO A 162 -7.38 11.36 11.80
CA PRO A 162 -7.90 10.68 12.98
C PRO A 162 -8.36 9.25 12.69
N ALA A 163 -8.24 8.39 13.70
CA ALA A 163 -8.77 7.03 13.62
C ALA A 163 -10.30 7.05 13.45
N ILE A 164 -10.84 6.08 12.72
CA ILE A 164 -12.27 5.93 12.50
C ILE A 164 -12.98 5.75 13.84
N ILE A 165 -14.07 6.48 14.04
CA ILE A 165 -14.94 6.32 15.20
C ILE A 165 -16.10 5.39 14.81
N PRO A 166 -16.09 4.10 15.25
CA PRO A 166 -16.99 3.09 14.70
C PRO A 166 -18.46 3.43 14.82
N HIS A 167 -18.92 3.89 15.99
CA HIS A 167 -20.34 4.19 16.19
C HIS A 167 -20.83 5.36 15.32
N VAL A 168 -19.98 6.35 15.01
CA VAL A 168 -20.31 7.44 14.09
C VAL A 168 -20.39 6.93 12.66
N ALA A 169 -19.46 6.07 12.27
CA ALA A 169 -19.45 5.46 10.95
C ALA A 169 -20.68 4.54 10.73
N GLU A 170 -21.03 3.73 11.74
CA GLU A 170 -22.22 2.88 11.72
C GLU A 170 -23.52 3.71 11.59
N SER A 171 -23.64 4.78 12.35
CA SER A 171 -24.82 5.65 12.29
C SER A 171 -25.00 6.35 10.93
N ASN A 172 -23.89 6.59 10.23
CA ASN A 172 -23.87 7.19 8.89
C ASN A 172 -23.94 6.14 7.76
N GLY A 173 -24.03 4.84 8.09
CA GLY A 173 -24.05 3.75 7.12
C GLY A 173 -22.76 3.63 6.29
N ARG A 174 -21.63 4.19 6.76
CA ARG A 174 -20.35 4.18 6.03
C ARG A 174 -19.69 2.82 6.15
N LYS A 175 -19.13 2.36 5.03
CA LYS A 175 -18.27 1.18 4.92
C LYS A 175 -16.93 1.61 4.35
N PHE A 176 -15.88 0.87 4.69
CA PHE A 176 -14.51 1.21 4.33
C PHE A 176 -13.78 -0.01 3.76
N PRO A 177 -12.95 0.16 2.73
CA PRO A 177 -12.04 -0.88 2.29
C PRO A 177 -11.03 -1.22 3.41
N TYR A 178 -10.49 -2.43 3.37
CA TYR A 178 -9.69 -2.94 4.48
C TYR A 178 -8.43 -2.10 4.75
N GLU A 179 -7.79 -1.53 3.74
CA GLU A 179 -6.63 -0.65 3.91
C GLU A 179 -6.96 0.60 4.75
N GLU A 180 -8.16 1.17 4.66
CA GLU A 180 -8.57 2.29 5.53
C GLU A 180 -8.75 1.83 6.98
N LEU A 181 -9.31 0.64 7.20
CA LEU A 181 -9.41 0.05 8.52
C LEU A 181 -8.02 -0.23 9.11
N PHE A 182 -7.11 -0.78 8.29
CA PHE A 182 -5.72 -1.02 8.65
C PHE A 182 -4.99 0.27 9.02
N ARG A 183 -5.15 1.36 8.24
CA ARG A 183 -4.64 2.68 8.58
C ARG A 183 -5.15 3.14 9.95
N SER A 184 -6.44 3.00 10.17
CA SER A 184 -7.10 3.46 11.40
C SER A 184 -6.61 2.72 12.65
N VAL A 185 -6.44 1.40 12.55
CA VAL A 185 -5.87 0.58 13.65
C VAL A 185 -4.43 0.99 13.94
N ASN A 186 -3.59 1.12 12.89
CA ASN A 186 -2.20 1.51 13.08
C ASN A 186 -2.07 2.94 13.62
N LYS A 187 -2.89 3.89 13.16
CA LYS A 187 -2.91 5.25 13.72
C LYS A 187 -3.19 5.24 15.23
N LEU A 188 -4.22 4.51 15.65
CA LEU A 188 -4.54 4.38 17.07
C LEU A 188 -3.39 3.68 17.84
N LEU A 189 -2.78 2.66 17.26
CA LEU A 189 -1.67 1.91 17.85
C LEU A 189 -0.44 2.81 18.04
N LEU A 190 -0.03 3.54 16.99
CA LEU A 190 1.12 4.44 17.03
C LEU A 190 0.94 5.55 18.08
N ASP A 191 -0.23 6.16 18.15
CA ASP A 191 -0.51 7.23 19.10
C ASP A 191 -0.57 6.70 20.55
N THR A 192 -1.18 5.54 20.75
CA THR A 192 -1.22 4.88 22.06
C THR A 192 0.19 4.48 22.52
N ALA A 193 0.98 3.85 21.62
CA ALA A 193 2.35 3.44 21.91
C ALA A 193 3.25 4.65 22.23
N THR A 194 3.11 5.74 21.46
CA THR A 194 3.84 6.97 21.71
C THR A 194 3.53 7.53 23.10
N SER A 195 2.24 7.61 23.46
CA SER A 195 1.80 8.13 24.77
C SER A 195 2.30 7.25 25.93
N GLU A 196 2.20 5.94 25.80
CA GLU A 196 2.66 5.00 26.83
C GLU A 196 4.19 4.98 26.97
N TYR A 197 4.92 5.06 25.86
CA TYR A 197 6.38 5.12 25.87
C TYR A 197 6.88 6.35 26.63
N LEU A 198 6.32 7.52 26.33
CA LEU A 198 6.66 8.75 27.03
C LEU A 198 6.28 8.70 28.51
N PHE A 199 5.08 8.19 28.82
CA PHE A 199 4.65 8.02 30.21
C PHE A 199 5.58 7.07 30.99
N CYS A 200 5.96 5.93 30.42
CA CYS A 200 6.85 4.97 31.07
C CYS A 200 8.23 5.59 31.36
N ASN A 201 8.79 6.33 30.42
CA ASN A 201 10.05 7.05 30.62
C ASN A 201 9.96 8.09 31.74
N ASP A 202 8.90 8.90 31.76
CA ASP A 202 8.75 9.97 32.73
C ASP A 202 8.43 9.43 34.13
N PHE A 203 7.68 8.33 34.23
CA PHE A 203 7.18 7.81 35.49
C PHE A 203 8.09 6.76 36.11
N PHE A 204 8.58 5.80 35.33
CA PHE A 204 9.45 4.72 35.79
C PHE A 204 10.92 4.96 35.45
N GLY A 205 11.24 5.77 34.46
CA GLY A 205 12.61 6.03 34.02
C GLY A 205 13.27 4.79 33.38
N ASP A 206 12.50 3.87 32.80
CA ASP A 206 12.98 2.60 32.25
C ASP A 206 12.16 2.16 31.03
N ASP A 207 12.84 1.82 29.93
CA ASP A 207 12.25 1.38 28.67
C ASP A 207 11.78 -0.09 28.69
N ILE A 208 12.29 -0.90 29.61
CA ILE A 208 12.07 -2.36 29.66
C ILE A 208 10.59 -2.69 29.86
N ALA A 209 9.89 -1.89 30.65
CA ALA A 209 8.47 -2.06 30.91
C ALA A 209 7.58 -1.97 29.67
N PHE A 210 8.01 -1.25 28.62
CA PHE A 210 7.21 -1.03 27.42
C PHE A 210 6.96 -2.31 26.60
N ARG A 211 7.98 -3.15 26.39
CA ARG A 211 7.85 -4.38 25.60
C ARG A 211 6.79 -5.31 26.16
N ASP A 212 6.83 -5.54 27.47
CA ASP A 212 5.89 -6.42 28.15
C ASP A 212 4.47 -5.82 28.18
N LEU A 213 4.39 -4.50 28.33
CA LEU A 213 3.12 -3.76 28.33
C LEU A 213 2.38 -3.89 27.00
N PHE A 214 3.10 -3.84 25.86
CA PHE A 214 2.50 -3.86 24.54
C PHE A 214 2.40 -5.26 23.92
N ALA A 215 2.93 -6.30 24.54
CA ALA A 215 2.85 -7.67 24.01
C ALA A 215 1.40 -8.11 23.70
N GLY A 216 0.46 -7.83 24.60
CA GLY A 216 -0.96 -8.16 24.38
C GLY A 216 -1.64 -7.34 23.28
N PRO A 217 -1.58 -6.01 23.30
CA PRO A 217 -2.10 -5.17 22.22
C PRO A 217 -1.56 -5.54 20.84
N LEU A 218 -0.24 -5.70 20.70
CA LEU A 218 0.40 -6.09 19.44
C LEU A 218 -0.08 -7.46 18.98
N GLY A 219 -0.10 -8.45 19.86
CA GLY A 219 -0.59 -9.79 19.56
C GLY A 219 -2.04 -9.78 19.04
N VAL A 220 -2.92 -8.98 19.63
CA VAL A 220 -4.31 -8.83 19.19
C VAL A 220 -4.40 -8.28 17.77
N VAL A 221 -3.57 -7.29 17.42
CA VAL A 221 -3.56 -6.71 16.06
C VAL A 221 -2.96 -7.69 15.05
N GLU A 222 -1.86 -8.37 15.42
CA GLU A 222 -1.23 -9.39 14.58
C GLU A 222 -2.17 -10.58 14.31
N GLU A 223 -2.82 -11.11 15.33
CA GLU A 223 -3.81 -12.20 15.20
C GLU A 223 -4.96 -11.80 14.28
N SER A 224 -5.46 -10.58 14.41
CA SER A 224 -6.51 -10.04 13.54
C SER A 224 -6.05 -10.01 12.08
N LEU A 225 -4.85 -9.49 11.81
CA LEU A 225 -4.28 -9.44 10.46
C LEU A 225 -4.06 -10.87 9.91
N GLN A 226 -3.49 -11.77 10.70
CA GLN A 226 -3.29 -13.18 10.33
C GLN A 226 -4.58 -13.88 9.93
N SER A 227 -5.69 -13.55 10.58
CA SER A 227 -7.00 -14.14 10.26
C SER A 227 -7.57 -13.66 8.93
N VAL A 228 -7.26 -12.44 8.51
CA VAL A 228 -7.78 -11.81 7.29
C VAL A 228 -6.92 -12.15 6.06
N LEU A 229 -5.60 -12.14 6.19
CA LEU A 229 -4.67 -12.29 5.06
C LEU A 229 -4.96 -13.50 4.16
N PRO A 230 -5.28 -14.72 4.65
CA PRO A 230 -5.50 -15.88 3.78
C PRO A 230 -6.66 -15.70 2.79
N THR A 231 -7.66 -14.93 3.15
CA THR A 231 -8.87 -14.69 2.34
C THR A 231 -8.84 -13.36 1.59
N PHE A 232 -7.83 -12.52 1.83
CA PHE A 232 -7.73 -11.20 1.23
C PHE A 232 -7.06 -11.28 -0.15
N HIS A 233 -7.81 -10.99 -1.22
CA HIS A 233 -7.38 -11.16 -2.62
C HIS A 233 -7.11 -9.83 -3.36
N ASP A 234 -7.14 -8.72 -2.65
CA ASP A 234 -6.89 -7.40 -3.23
C ASP A 234 -5.40 -7.04 -3.23
N ALA A 235 -4.75 -7.20 -4.38
CA ALA A 235 -3.33 -6.88 -4.53
C ALA A 235 -3.03 -5.38 -4.32
N ILE A 236 -3.93 -4.47 -4.75
CA ILE A 236 -3.78 -3.03 -4.54
C ILE A 236 -3.88 -2.72 -3.05
N GLY A 237 -4.88 -3.27 -2.35
CA GLY A 237 -5.04 -3.12 -0.91
C GLY A 237 -3.82 -3.64 -0.12
N LEU A 238 -3.29 -4.82 -0.50
CA LEU A 238 -2.06 -5.37 0.11
C LEU A 238 -0.85 -4.44 -0.08
N LEU A 239 -0.67 -3.92 -1.29
CA LEU A 239 0.45 -3.00 -1.55
C LEU A 239 0.27 -1.67 -0.80
N LEU A 240 -0.95 -1.14 -0.73
CA LEU A 240 -1.26 0.04 0.10
C LEU A 240 -0.89 -0.21 1.57
N MET A 241 -1.25 -1.36 2.15
CA MET A 241 -0.89 -1.70 3.53
C MET A 241 0.63 -1.78 3.73
N ILE A 242 1.39 -2.33 2.77
CA ILE A 242 2.85 -2.35 2.79
C ILE A 242 3.41 -0.92 2.79
N ARG A 243 2.90 -0.04 1.90
CA ARG A 243 3.34 1.36 1.83
C ARG A 243 3.00 2.15 3.10
N MET A 244 1.81 1.92 3.68
CA MET A 244 1.43 2.50 4.97
C MET A 244 2.34 2.04 6.11
N THR A 245 2.72 0.76 6.15
CA THR A 245 3.63 0.24 7.18
C THR A 245 5.00 0.91 7.07
N PHE A 246 5.54 1.07 5.85
CA PHE A 246 6.77 1.82 5.63
C PHE A 246 6.64 3.29 6.09
N HIS A 247 5.52 3.94 5.76
CA HIS A 247 5.27 5.32 6.21
C HIS A 247 5.20 5.42 7.74
N ASN A 248 4.60 4.44 8.42
CA ASN A 248 4.55 4.36 9.87
C ASN A 248 5.95 4.22 10.49
N GLN A 249 6.87 3.45 9.87
CA GLN A 249 8.27 3.38 10.29
C GLN A 249 8.95 4.75 10.21
N VAL A 250 8.72 5.50 9.13
CA VAL A 250 9.23 6.86 8.99
C VAL A 250 8.66 7.80 10.06
N ILE A 251 7.36 7.72 10.36
CA ILE A 251 6.72 8.52 11.43
C ILE A 251 7.37 8.23 12.78
N MET A 252 7.52 6.94 13.16
CA MET A 252 8.10 6.56 14.46
C MET A 252 9.56 6.95 14.56
N SER A 253 10.33 6.84 13.47
CA SER A 253 11.70 7.32 13.40
C SER A 253 11.80 8.84 13.62
N ARG A 254 10.92 9.64 12.98
CA ARG A 254 10.84 11.09 13.20
C ARG A 254 10.47 11.46 14.63
N ARG A 255 9.61 10.68 15.27
CA ARG A 255 9.26 10.83 16.70
C ARG A 255 10.40 10.41 17.63
N ARG A 256 11.44 9.73 17.13
CA ARG A 256 12.53 9.11 17.90
C ARG A 256 12.04 8.10 18.92
N ILE A 257 11.05 7.30 18.55
CA ILE A 257 10.41 6.30 19.41
C ILE A 257 10.55 4.92 18.73
N PRO A 258 11.53 4.09 19.13
CA PRO A 258 11.85 2.83 18.45
C PRO A 258 10.97 1.66 18.93
N CYS A 259 10.01 1.91 19.80
CA CYS A 259 9.27 0.86 20.51
C CYS A 259 8.40 -0.04 19.62
N LEU A 260 8.09 0.38 18.39
CA LEU A 260 7.28 -0.37 17.42
C LEU A 260 8.07 -0.89 16.21
N ASP A 261 9.38 -0.66 16.12
CA ASP A 261 10.17 -1.03 14.92
C ASP A 261 10.04 -2.53 14.61
N ALA A 262 10.26 -3.39 15.61
CA ALA A 262 10.14 -4.84 15.44
C ALA A 262 8.73 -5.30 15.03
N TYR A 263 7.69 -4.63 15.54
CA TYR A 263 6.30 -4.91 15.16
C TYR A 263 6.03 -4.52 13.71
N LEU A 264 6.46 -3.33 13.27
CA LEU A 264 6.26 -2.87 11.90
C LEU A 264 7.00 -3.76 10.89
N ASP A 265 8.19 -4.23 11.23
CA ASP A 265 8.93 -5.22 10.44
C ASP A 265 8.16 -6.54 10.35
N GLN A 266 7.60 -7.03 11.46
CA GLN A 266 6.79 -8.25 11.52
C GLN A 266 5.55 -8.13 10.63
N ILE A 267 4.85 -7.00 10.67
CA ILE A 267 3.68 -6.73 9.82
C ILE A 267 4.06 -6.81 8.33
N ASN A 268 5.19 -6.21 7.94
CA ASN A 268 5.69 -6.31 6.56
C ASN A 268 5.99 -7.76 6.17
N MET A 269 6.66 -8.53 7.05
CA MET A 269 6.95 -9.95 6.80
C MET A 269 5.69 -10.80 6.66
N MET A 270 4.56 -10.39 7.24
CA MET A 270 3.27 -11.08 7.08
C MET A 270 2.56 -10.72 5.78
N ILE A 271 2.58 -9.44 5.37
CA ILE A 271 1.82 -8.96 4.21
C ILE A 271 2.51 -9.31 2.89
N TRP A 272 3.84 -9.21 2.80
CA TRP A 272 4.59 -9.44 1.56
C TRP A 272 4.38 -10.82 0.92
N PRO A 273 4.41 -11.94 1.66
CA PRO A 273 4.16 -13.26 1.08
C PRO A 273 2.75 -13.37 0.49
N ARG A 274 1.76 -12.76 1.16
CA ARG A 274 0.38 -12.73 0.66
C ARG A 274 0.24 -11.89 -0.60
N PHE A 275 0.85 -10.71 -0.63
CA PHE A 275 0.90 -9.88 -1.82
C PHE A 275 1.49 -10.66 -3.01
N LYS A 276 2.64 -11.30 -2.82
CA LYS A 276 3.27 -12.12 -3.86
C LYS A 276 2.34 -13.22 -4.36
N GLN A 277 1.69 -13.94 -3.45
CA GLN A 277 0.76 -15.01 -3.80
C GLN A 277 -0.42 -14.49 -4.64
N VAL A 278 -1.04 -13.37 -4.25
CA VAL A 278 -2.15 -12.76 -4.99
C VAL A 278 -1.67 -12.23 -6.33
N PHE A 279 -0.48 -11.62 -6.38
CA PHE A 279 0.11 -11.16 -7.63
C PHE A 279 0.39 -12.33 -8.60
N ASP A 280 0.93 -13.45 -8.10
CA ASP A 280 1.14 -14.66 -8.89
C ASP A 280 -0.19 -15.20 -9.44
N MET A 281 -1.29 -15.15 -8.68
CA MET A 281 -2.63 -15.51 -9.18
C MET A 281 -3.05 -14.65 -10.37
N HIS A 282 -2.76 -13.34 -10.38
CA HIS A 282 -3.01 -12.49 -11.55
C HIS A 282 -2.17 -12.90 -12.76
N VAL A 283 -0.88 -13.16 -12.58
CA VAL A 283 0.01 -13.62 -13.65
C VAL A 283 -0.48 -14.94 -14.24
N ASP A 284 -0.79 -15.90 -13.39
CA ASP A 284 -1.25 -17.23 -13.81
C ASP A 284 -2.62 -17.17 -14.48
N SER A 285 -3.51 -16.27 -14.05
CA SER A 285 -4.78 -16.07 -14.72
C SER A 285 -4.63 -15.58 -16.15
N VAL A 286 -3.65 -14.70 -16.42
CA VAL A 286 -3.34 -14.21 -17.77
C VAL A 286 -2.71 -15.32 -18.64
N ARG A 287 -1.84 -16.14 -18.07
CA ARG A 287 -1.17 -17.25 -18.79
C ARG A 287 -2.12 -18.37 -19.15
N SER A 288 -3.08 -18.67 -18.28
CA SER A 288 -4.01 -19.81 -18.43
C SER A 288 -5.22 -19.51 -19.30
N VAL A 289 -5.34 -18.29 -19.81
CA VAL A 289 -6.46 -17.91 -20.71
C VAL A 289 -6.41 -18.74 -22.01
N ASP A 290 -7.57 -19.31 -22.38
CA ASP A 290 -7.76 -19.85 -23.73
C ASP A 290 -8.19 -18.73 -24.69
N GLU A 291 -7.29 -18.35 -25.59
CA GLU A 291 -7.50 -17.30 -26.57
C GLU A 291 -8.71 -17.53 -27.49
N ASN A 292 -9.06 -18.79 -27.77
CA ASN A 292 -10.19 -19.12 -28.62
C ASN A 292 -11.56 -18.84 -27.96
N THR A 293 -11.60 -18.78 -26.64
CA THR A 293 -12.81 -18.39 -25.90
C THR A 293 -13.01 -16.89 -25.88
N LEU A 294 -11.91 -16.12 -25.90
CA LEU A 294 -11.92 -14.66 -25.79
C LEU A 294 -12.13 -13.96 -27.13
N VAL A 295 -11.56 -14.48 -28.21
CA VAL A 295 -11.53 -13.83 -29.52
C VAL A 295 -12.13 -14.75 -30.57
N SER A 296 -12.98 -14.17 -31.42
CA SER A 296 -13.55 -14.89 -32.58
C SER A 296 -13.20 -14.13 -33.87
N ASP A 297 -12.77 -14.87 -34.88
CA ASP A 297 -12.56 -14.31 -36.23
C ASP A 297 -13.89 -13.89 -36.93
N LYS A 298 -15.04 -14.32 -36.33
CA LYS A 298 -16.38 -13.94 -36.81
C LYS A 298 -16.82 -12.62 -36.14
N GLY A 299 -16.92 -11.54 -36.87
CA GLY A 299 -17.44 -10.26 -36.40
C GLY A 299 -16.39 -9.19 -36.11
N SER A 300 -16.75 -8.21 -35.26
CA SER A 300 -15.96 -7.01 -34.95
C SER A 300 -14.90 -7.23 -33.85
N GLY A 301 -14.36 -8.43 -33.70
CA GLY A 301 -13.39 -8.78 -32.61
C GLY A 301 -12.04 -8.06 -32.62
N LEU A 302 -11.92 -6.94 -33.39
CA LEU A 302 -10.70 -6.12 -33.50
C LEU A 302 -10.58 -5.05 -32.39
N HIS A 303 -11.64 -4.87 -31.59
CA HIS A 303 -11.63 -3.88 -30.50
C HIS A 303 -10.71 -4.32 -29.37
N PRO A 304 -10.19 -3.36 -28.59
CA PRO A 304 -9.42 -3.69 -27.38
C PRO A 304 -10.22 -4.61 -26.44
N HIS A 305 -9.54 -5.63 -25.92
CA HIS A 305 -10.21 -6.62 -25.09
C HIS A 305 -10.29 -6.16 -23.62
N TYR A 306 -11.30 -6.62 -22.84
CA TYR A 306 -11.45 -6.25 -21.43
C TYR A 306 -10.24 -6.65 -20.58
N VAL A 307 -9.59 -7.78 -20.89
CA VAL A 307 -8.36 -8.22 -20.20
C VAL A 307 -7.25 -7.18 -20.34
N THR A 308 -7.14 -6.56 -21.54
CA THR A 308 -6.16 -5.50 -21.81
C THR A 308 -6.41 -4.27 -20.95
N ARG A 309 -7.67 -3.86 -20.80
CA ARG A 309 -8.03 -2.74 -19.93
C ARG A 309 -7.72 -3.03 -18.47
N ARG A 310 -8.12 -4.20 -17.95
CA ARG A 310 -7.84 -4.63 -16.58
C ARG A 310 -6.34 -4.64 -16.30
N TYR A 311 -5.56 -5.20 -17.24
CA TYR A 311 -4.11 -5.19 -17.14
C TYR A 311 -3.55 -3.77 -17.07
N ALA A 312 -3.99 -2.88 -17.97
CA ALA A 312 -3.49 -1.51 -18.03
C ALA A 312 -3.79 -0.73 -16.74
N GLU A 313 -5.03 -0.82 -16.23
CA GLU A 313 -5.43 -0.19 -14.96
C GLU A 313 -4.64 -0.75 -13.77
N PHE A 314 -4.47 -2.08 -13.70
CA PHE A 314 -3.71 -2.75 -12.64
C PHE A 314 -2.23 -2.39 -12.69
N ALA A 315 -1.61 -2.47 -13.86
CA ALA A 315 -0.19 -2.13 -14.05
C ALA A 315 0.09 -0.67 -13.69
N THR A 316 -0.78 0.24 -14.13
CA THR A 316 -0.69 1.66 -13.77
C THR A 316 -0.79 1.87 -12.25
N SER A 317 -1.73 1.19 -11.59
CA SER A 317 -1.90 1.28 -10.14
C SER A 317 -0.64 0.83 -9.39
N MET A 318 -0.04 -0.28 -9.83
CA MET A 318 1.21 -0.80 -9.24
C MET A 318 2.39 0.14 -9.49
N THR A 319 2.50 0.72 -10.70
CA THR A 319 3.55 1.69 -11.04
C THR A 319 3.46 2.95 -10.18
N ILE A 320 2.25 3.50 -10.01
CA ILE A 320 2.02 4.67 -9.14
C ILE A 320 2.43 4.37 -7.69
N LEU A 321 2.06 3.20 -7.17
CA LEU A 321 2.41 2.80 -5.80
C LEU A 321 3.88 2.43 -5.61
N ASN A 322 4.66 2.28 -6.71
CA ASN A 322 6.09 2.02 -6.67
C ASN A 322 6.95 3.27 -6.90
N ALA A 323 6.38 4.36 -7.41
CA ALA A 323 7.12 5.53 -7.89
C ALA A 323 8.08 6.12 -6.84
N ASP A 324 7.67 6.16 -5.58
CA ASP A 324 8.44 6.76 -4.47
C ASP A 324 9.29 5.74 -3.69
N TYR A 325 9.22 4.44 -4.03
CA TYR A 325 9.80 3.37 -3.22
C TYR A 325 10.91 2.59 -3.92
N GLY A 326 10.90 2.53 -5.25
CA GLY A 326 11.93 1.85 -6.04
C GLY A 326 12.08 0.36 -5.71
N ASP A 327 10.97 -0.34 -5.45
CA ASP A 327 10.96 -1.71 -4.98
C ASP A 327 11.28 -2.70 -6.12
N GLY A 328 12.50 -3.24 -6.11
CA GLY A 328 12.97 -4.15 -7.14
C GLY A 328 12.20 -5.49 -7.21
N GLN A 329 11.61 -5.97 -6.11
CA GLN A 329 10.79 -7.19 -6.13
C GLN A 329 9.46 -6.94 -6.83
N LEU A 330 8.84 -5.80 -6.57
CA LEU A 330 7.63 -5.39 -7.28
C LEU A 330 7.92 -5.21 -8.77
N GLU A 331 9.05 -4.61 -9.13
CA GLU A 331 9.44 -4.41 -10.52
C GLU A 331 9.64 -5.74 -11.28
N GLN A 332 10.28 -6.73 -10.67
CA GLN A 332 10.38 -8.08 -11.24
C GLN A 332 9.01 -8.73 -11.46
N ASN A 333 8.09 -8.59 -10.50
CA ASN A 333 6.73 -9.09 -10.64
C ASN A 333 5.99 -8.38 -11.77
N MET A 334 6.13 -7.07 -11.90
CA MET A 334 5.57 -6.28 -12.99
C MET A 334 6.13 -6.72 -14.35
N GLN A 335 7.43 -7.00 -14.45
CA GLN A 335 8.04 -7.52 -15.66
C GLN A 335 7.46 -8.90 -16.06
N ARG A 336 7.23 -9.79 -15.08
CA ARG A 336 6.59 -11.10 -15.33
C ARG A 336 5.15 -10.95 -15.85
N LEU A 337 4.37 -10.05 -15.26
CA LEU A 337 3.00 -9.78 -15.67
C LEU A 337 2.95 -9.14 -17.07
N ARG A 338 3.84 -8.20 -17.36
CA ARG A 338 4.01 -7.57 -18.67
C ARG A 338 4.30 -8.60 -19.75
N GLY A 339 5.27 -9.50 -19.50
CA GLY A 339 5.61 -10.58 -20.42
C GLY A 339 4.44 -11.55 -20.67
N ALA A 340 3.69 -11.89 -19.62
CA ALA A 340 2.50 -12.74 -19.74
C ALA A 340 1.39 -12.08 -20.58
N MET A 341 1.20 -10.76 -20.43
CA MET A 341 0.21 -10.01 -21.18
C MET A 341 0.58 -9.87 -22.65
N ASP A 342 1.85 -9.56 -22.95
CA ASP A 342 2.34 -9.49 -24.35
C ASP A 342 2.19 -10.84 -25.05
N GLU A 343 2.53 -11.94 -24.37
CA GLU A 343 2.35 -13.29 -24.92
C GLU A 343 0.87 -13.62 -25.17
N LEU A 344 -0.03 -13.27 -24.24
CA LEU A 344 -1.48 -13.47 -24.41
C LEU A 344 -1.98 -12.70 -25.64
N LEU A 345 -1.63 -11.43 -25.79
CA LEU A 345 -2.04 -10.61 -26.92
C LEU A 345 -1.55 -11.19 -28.25
N ARG A 346 -0.33 -11.72 -28.28
CA ARG A 346 0.21 -12.42 -29.47
C ARG A 346 -0.53 -13.73 -29.78
N ARG A 347 -0.95 -14.49 -28.76
CA ARG A 347 -1.78 -15.68 -28.95
C ARG A 347 -3.15 -15.31 -29.49
N MET A 348 -3.81 -14.31 -28.90
CA MET A 348 -5.11 -13.79 -29.37
C MET A 348 -5.03 -13.27 -30.81
N MET A 349 -3.97 -12.56 -31.18
CA MET A 349 -3.72 -12.07 -32.54
C MET A 349 -3.72 -13.21 -33.57
N ARG A 350 -3.12 -14.37 -33.25
CA ARG A 350 -3.01 -15.54 -34.18
C ARG A 350 -4.34 -16.21 -34.48
N VAL A 351 -5.41 -15.93 -33.74
CA VAL A 351 -6.78 -16.42 -34.03
C VAL A 351 -7.33 -15.80 -35.33
N PHE A 352 -6.88 -14.60 -35.68
CA PHE A 352 -7.30 -13.93 -36.92
C PHE A 352 -6.57 -14.50 -38.14
N LYS A 353 -7.32 -14.76 -39.22
CA LYS A 353 -6.78 -15.42 -40.43
C LYS A 353 -5.96 -14.49 -41.30
N THR A 354 -6.27 -13.20 -41.35
CA THR A 354 -5.58 -12.25 -42.20
C THR A 354 -4.59 -11.41 -41.42
N ARG A 355 -3.42 -11.16 -42.00
CA ARG A 355 -2.35 -10.38 -41.40
C ARG A 355 -2.82 -8.98 -41.00
N LYS A 356 -3.58 -8.34 -41.90
CA LYS A 356 -4.18 -7.02 -41.64
C LYS A 356 -5.03 -7.00 -40.37
N ARG A 357 -5.93 -8.00 -40.17
CA ARG A 357 -6.74 -8.11 -38.95
C ARG A 357 -5.85 -8.37 -37.68
N GLN A 358 -4.82 -9.18 -37.86
CA GLN A 358 -3.85 -9.43 -36.79
C GLN A 358 -3.18 -8.12 -36.32
N THR A 359 -2.70 -7.32 -37.29
CA THR A 359 -2.01 -6.06 -37.01
C THR A 359 -2.95 -5.02 -36.39
N VAL A 360 -4.18 -4.88 -36.93
CA VAL A 360 -5.20 -3.96 -36.36
C VAL A 360 -5.55 -4.35 -34.92
N PHE A 361 -5.73 -5.64 -34.65
CA PHE A 361 -6.03 -6.12 -33.29
C PHE A 361 -4.91 -5.75 -32.31
N ILE A 362 -3.65 -6.02 -32.68
CA ILE A 362 -2.52 -5.78 -31.77
C ILE A 362 -2.28 -4.28 -31.55
N VAL A 363 -2.39 -3.45 -32.58
CA VAL A 363 -2.30 -1.99 -32.50
C VAL A 363 -3.36 -1.44 -31.53
N ASN A 364 -4.63 -1.83 -31.69
CA ASN A 364 -5.72 -1.34 -30.83
C ASN A 364 -5.51 -1.73 -29.35
N ASN A 365 -4.96 -2.92 -29.08
CA ASN A 365 -4.71 -3.35 -27.69
C ASN A 365 -3.48 -2.67 -27.08
N TYR A 366 -2.39 -2.50 -27.83
CA TYR A 366 -1.22 -1.76 -27.35
C TYR A 366 -1.55 -0.28 -27.15
N ASP A 367 -2.33 0.33 -28.06
CA ASP A 367 -2.78 1.71 -27.92
C ASP A 367 -3.63 1.92 -26.67
N LEU A 368 -4.55 0.99 -26.36
CA LEU A 368 -5.32 1.05 -25.11
C LEU A 368 -4.41 1.03 -23.89
N ILE A 369 -3.40 0.14 -23.84
CA ILE A 369 -2.46 0.07 -22.70
C ILE A 369 -1.74 1.40 -22.52
N VAL A 370 -1.17 1.92 -23.62
CA VAL A 370 -0.41 3.17 -23.62
C VAL A 370 -1.30 4.35 -23.22
N SER A 371 -2.53 4.41 -23.75
CA SER A 371 -3.48 5.49 -23.45
C SER A 371 -3.88 5.51 -21.97
N VAL A 372 -4.23 4.37 -21.38
CA VAL A 372 -4.57 4.26 -19.96
C VAL A 372 -3.38 4.69 -19.07
N MET A 373 -2.16 4.27 -19.43
CA MET A 373 -0.97 4.64 -18.67
C MET A 373 -0.64 6.13 -18.79
N ARG A 374 -0.89 6.77 -19.93
CA ARG A 374 -0.70 8.21 -20.13
C ARG A 374 -1.73 9.04 -19.37
N GLU A 375 -3.01 8.67 -19.44
CA GLU A 375 -4.10 9.36 -18.75
C GLU A 375 -3.86 9.40 -17.22
N SER A 376 -3.46 8.28 -16.66
CA SER A 376 -3.18 8.17 -15.23
C SER A 376 -1.90 8.90 -14.82
N GLY A 377 -0.90 9.01 -15.70
CA GLY A 377 0.31 9.81 -15.47
C GLY A 377 0.10 11.31 -15.61
N ALA A 378 -0.93 11.74 -16.34
CA ALA A 378 -1.30 13.13 -16.52
C ALA A 378 -2.17 13.68 -15.37
N ALA A 379 -2.85 12.82 -14.63
CA ALA A 379 -3.61 13.17 -13.43
C ALA A 379 -2.65 13.50 -12.25
N LYS A 380 -1.77 14.50 -12.45
CA LYS A 380 -1.02 15.14 -11.35
C LYS A 380 -2.00 16.00 -10.56
N ASP A 381 -1.85 15.94 -9.24
CA ASP A 381 -2.64 16.67 -8.25
C ASP A 381 -2.96 18.11 -8.69
N PRO A 382 -4.24 18.50 -8.73
CA PRO A 382 -4.60 19.91 -8.91
C PRO A 382 -4.20 20.79 -7.70
N ASP A 383 -3.77 20.21 -6.59
CA ASP A 383 -3.43 20.89 -5.35
C ASP A 383 -1.93 21.07 -5.09
N ASP A 384 -1.02 20.66 -5.97
CA ASP A 384 0.41 20.99 -5.85
C ASP A 384 0.68 22.46 -6.24
N LYS A 385 0.12 23.38 -5.44
CA LYS A 385 0.38 24.83 -5.50
C LYS A 385 1.67 25.24 -4.77
N SER A 386 2.49 24.31 -4.32
CA SER A 386 3.76 24.61 -3.66
C SER A 386 4.92 24.71 -4.67
N GLY A 387 4.95 25.76 -5.46
CA GLY A 387 6.10 25.96 -6.33
C GLY A 387 5.96 27.20 -7.19
N GLY A 388 6.36 28.35 -6.65
CA GLY A 388 6.50 29.58 -7.42
C GLY A 388 7.38 29.39 -8.66
N GLY A 389 6.89 29.83 -9.82
CA GLY A 389 7.71 30.26 -10.95
C GLY A 389 8.39 29.17 -11.75
N GLN A 390 7.63 28.29 -12.41
CA GLN A 390 8.19 27.51 -13.52
C GLN A 390 7.67 28.06 -14.86
N THR A 391 8.61 28.47 -15.68
CA THR A 391 8.41 28.89 -17.08
C THR A 391 7.71 27.79 -17.89
N PRO A 392 6.77 28.15 -18.84
CA PRO A 392 6.13 27.18 -19.71
C PRO A 392 7.17 26.60 -20.68
N GLY A 393 7.59 25.37 -20.44
CA GLY A 393 8.56 24.68 -21.31
C GLY A 393 9.28 23.48 -20.69
N GLN A 394 9.26 23.31 -19.36
CA GLN A 394 9.81 22.12 -18.71
C GLN A 394 8.67 21.24 -18.18
N ALA A 395 8.14 20.38 -19.04
CA ALA A 395 7.41 19.20 -18.59
C ALA A 395 8.35 18.43 -17.67
N ALA A 396 7.99 18.31 -16.38
CA ALA A 396 8.74 17.49 -15.45
C ALA A 396 8.80 16.08 -16.05
N VAL A 397 10.00 15.65 -16.42
CA VAL A 397 10.29 14.31 -16.91
C VAL A 397 10.00 13.37 -15.73
N SER A 398 8.77 12.84 -15.69
CA SER A 398 8.47 11.73 -14.78
C SER A 398 9.44 10.60 -15.11
N ALA A 399 9.98 9.95 -14.08
CA ALA A 399 10.89 8.82 -14.25
C ALA A 399 10.36 7.87 -15.32
N PRO A 400 11.20 7.33 -16.22
CA PRO A 400 10.76 6.48 -17.31
C PRO A 400 10.03 5.26 -16.72
N ASP A 401 8.74 5.10 -17.06
CA ASP A 401 7.99 3.89 -16.73
C ASP A 401 8.38 2.77 -17.70
N PRO A 402 9.11 1.73 -17.22
CA PRO A 402 9.60 0.66 -18.09
C PRO A 402 8.46 -0.11 -18.78
N THR A 403 7.29 -0.16 -18.14
CA THR A 403 6.13 -0.86 -18.69
C THR A 403 5.50 -0.05 -19.81
N ARG A 404 5.32 1.24 -19.62
CA ARG A 404 4.82 2.13 -20.67
C ARG A 404 5.75 2.18 -21.88
N ASN A 405 7.05 2.37 -21.65
CA ASN A 405 8.04 2.43 -22.73
C ASN A 405 8.05 1.15 -23.57
N HIS A 406 7.96 0.00 -22.93
CA HIS A 406 7.88 -1.29 -23.63
C HIS A 406 6.68 -1.36 -24.60
N PHE A 407 5.48 -0.97 -24.15
CA PHE A 407 4.30 -0.98 -25.01
C PHE A 407 4.28 0.15 -26.04
N GLU A 408 4.90 1.31 -25.77
CA GLU A 408 5.11 2.37 -26.75
C GLU A 408 6.01 1.92 -27.90
N GLU A 409 7.09 1.19 -27.62
CA GLU A 409 7.96 0.59 -28.63
C GLU A 409 7.22 -0.46 -29.48
N LEU A 410 6.46 -1.35 -28.83
CA LEU A 410 5.66 -2.36 -29.53
C LEU A 410 4.56 -1.73 -30.40
N LEU A 411 3.89 -0.70 -29.89
CA LEU A 411 2.87 0.06 -30.63
C LEU A 411 3.50 0.72 -31.87
N THR A 412 4.61 1.43 -31.68
CA THR A 412 5.30 2.11 -32.79
C THR A 412 5.71 1.13 -33.87
N GLY A 413 6.31 -0.01 -33.49
CA GLY A 413 6.69 -1.05 -34.45
C GLY A 413 5.50 -1.67 -35.16
N SER A 414 4.38 -1.91 -34.46
CA SER A 414 3.16 -2.47 -35.03
C SER A 414 2.45 -1.50 -35.98
N VAL A 415 2.42 -0.20 -35.64
CA VAL A 415 1.88 0.86 -36.50
C VAL A 415 2.73 1.00 -37.76
N SER A 416 4.06 1.00 -37.63
CA SER A 416 4.95 1.05 -38.80
C SER A 416 4.74 -0.14 -39.73
N ALA A 417 4.60 -1.35 -39.19
CA ALA A 417 4.32 -2.55 -39.97
C ALA A 417 2.95 -2.48 -40.66
N PHE A 418 1.92 -1.90 -40.01
CA PHE A 418 0.61 -1.68 -40.59
C PHE A 418 0.68 -0.71 -41.77
N VAL A 419 1.37 0.43 -41.57
CA VAL A 419 1.54 1.44 -42.64
C VAL A 419 2.28 0.87 -43.84
N GLU A 420 3.36 0.09 -43.62
CA GLU A 420 4.09 -0.58 -44.70
C GLU A 420 3.20 -1.55 -45.47
N GLU A 421 2.34 -2.31 -44.79
CA GLU A 421 1.44 -3.27 -45.40
C GLU A 421 0.36 -2.57 -46.25
N GLU A 422 -0.24 -1.48 -45.73
CA GLU A 422 -1.19 -0.66 -46.47
C GLU A 422 -0.55 0.01 -47.69
N LEU A 423 0.63 0.56 -47.54
CA LEU A 423 1.39 1.15 -48.65
C LEU A 423 1.78 0.11 -49.68
N LYS A 424 2.13 -1.11 -49.28
CA LYS A 424 2.48 -2.18 -50.21
C LYS A 424 1.26 -2.69 -50.97
N GLU A 425 0.11 -2.76 -50.30
CA GLU A 425 -1.15 -3.15 -50.95
C GLU A 425 -1.58 -2.11 -52.02
N SER A 426 -1.46 -0.82 -51.66
CA SER A 426 -1.91 0.29 -52.54
C SER A 426 -0.85 0.74 -53.54
N MET A 427 0.41 0.82 -53.15
CA MET A 427 1.52 1.41 -53.95
C MET A 427 2.70 0.43 -54.16
N GLY A 428 2.54 -0.87 -53.92
CA GLY A 428 3.62 -1.84 -53.94
C GLY A 428 4.41 -1.83 -55.25
N LYS A 429 3.72 -1.82 -56.39
CA LYS A 429 4.35 -1.74 -57.73
C LYS A 429 5.21 -0.47 -57.90
N LEU A 430 4.78 0.66 -57.37
CA LEU A 430 5.51 1.92 -57.40
C LEU A 430 6.74 1.88 -56.51
N ILE A 431 6.57 1.37 -55.28
CA ILE A 431 7.63 1.23 -54.29
C ILE A 431 8.74 0.28 -54.82
N ASP A 432 8.35 -0.86 -55.38
CA ASP A 432 9.28 -1.84 -55.98
C ASP A 432 10.04 -1.23 -57.16
N CYS A 433 9.36 -0.43 -57.98
CA CYS A 433 9.96 0.29 -59.11
C CYS A 433 11.03 1.28 -58.61
N VAL A 434 10.73 2.08 -57.58
CA VAL A 434 11.67 3.05 -57.00
C VAL A 434 12.86 2.36 -56.37
N LYS A 435 12.63 1.33 -55.55
CA LYS A 435 13.69 0.54 -54.89
C LYS A 435 14.63 -0.12 -55.90
N ASN A 436 14.08 -0.68 -56.98
CA ASN A 436 14.88 -1.27 -58.03
C ASN A 436 15.70 -0.22 -58.80
N ALA A 437 15.14 0.97 -59.05
CA ALA A 437 15.86 2.08 -59.64
C ALA A 437 16.99 2.62 -58.78
N GLU A 438 16.77 2.75 -57.43
CA GLU A 438 17.79 3.12 -56.47
C GLU A 438 18.89 2.09 -56.37
N ALA A 439 18.55 0.80 -56.34
CA ALA A 439 19.55 -0.30 -56.32
C ALA A 439 20.40 -0.34 -57.62
N GLN A 440 19.80 -0.04 -58.78
CA GLN A 440 20.51 0.09 -60.06
C GLN A 440 21.41 1.33 -60.08
N ALA A 441 20.92 2.47 -59.56
CA ALA A 441 21.74 3.69 -59.46
C ALA A 441 22.98 3.49 -58.57
N HIS A 442 22.87 2.76 -57.48
CA HIS A 442 24.01 2.44 -56.62
C HIS A 442 25.00 1.45 -57.27
N SER A 443 24.54 0.60 -58.19
CA SER A 443 25.40 -0.42 -58.81
C SER A 443 25.98 -0.01 -60.17
N GLN A 444 25.33 0.84 -60.95
CA GLN A 444 25.70 1.16 -62.33
C GLN A 444 25.80 2.67 -62.66
N GLY A 445 25.60 3.56 -61.69
CA GLY A 445 25.83 5.01 -61.85
C GLY A 445 24.74 5.82 -62.60
N THR A 446 23.75 5.17 -63.27
CA THR A 446 22.61 5.84 -63.89
C THR A 446 21.36 5.01 -63.71
N PRO A 447 20.28 5.56 -63.13
CA PRO A 447 19.02 4.87 -62.98
C PRO A 447 18.30 4.77 -64.33
N SER A 448 18.08 3.54 -64.83
CA SER A 448 17.20 3.32 -65.95
C SER A 448 15.77 3.17 -65.47
N LEU A 449 15.03 4.29 -65.44
CA LEU A 449 13.59 4.30 -65.15
C LEU A 449 12.83 3.99 -66.43
N ASP A 450 12.11 2.89 -66.47
CA ASP A 450 11.14 2.61 -67.54
C ASP A 450 9.92 3.52 -67.39
N VAL A 451 9.93 4.63 -68.15
CA VAL A 451 8.90 5.65 -68.17
C VAL A 451 7.54 5.11 -68.59
N ALA A 452 7.50 4.09 -69.51
CA ALA A 452 6.25 3.47 -69.95
C ALA A 452 5.62 2.63 -68.84
N TYR A 453 6.44 1.87 -68.05
CA TYR A 453 6.01 1.11 -66.88
C TYR A 453 5.51 2.03 -65.76
N MET A 454 6.20 3.16 -65.50
CA MET A 454 5.78 4.15 -64.50
C MET A 454 4.45 4.80 -64.86
N LYS A 455 4.22 5.17 -66.15
CA LYS A 455 2.94 5.71 -66.62
C LYS A 455 1.80 4.72 -66.43
N GLY A 456 2.04 3.42 -66.67
CA GLY A 456 1.06 2.36 -66.41
C GLY A 456 0.68 2.24 -64.93
N ILE A 457 1.67 2.28 -64.02
CA ILE A 457 1.44 2.24 -62.57
C ILE A 457 0.65 3.48 -62.09
N LEU A 458 1.00 4.67 -62.55
CA LEU A 458 0.29 5.92 -62.23
C LEU A 458 -1.12 5.95 -62.76
N ALA A 459 -1.37 5.39 -63.96
CA ALA A 459 -2.73 5.26 -64.50
C ALA A 459 -3.59 4.28 -63.66
N ASP A 460 -3.02 3.15 -63.24
CA ASP A 460 -3.67 2.16 -62.35
C ASP A 460 -3.97 2.75 -60.96
N PHE A 461 -3.06 3.57 -60.43
CA PHE A 461 -3.24 4.29 -59.18
C PHE A 461 -4.36 5.35 -59.28
N ASN A 462 -4.37 6.17 -60.31
CA ASN A 462 -5.42 7.16 -60.51
C ASN A 462 -6.81 6.52 -60.70
N LEU A 463 -6.90 5.39 -61.37
CA LEU A 463 -8.16 4.64 -61.52
C LEU A 463 -8.69 4.10 -60.18
N ARG A 464 -7.82 3.72 -59.27
CA ARG A 464 -8.21 3.19 -57.93
C ARG A 464 -8.59 4.26 -56.92
N TYR A 465 -7.96 5.44 -56.98
CA TYR A 465 -8.11 6.48 -55.92
C TYR A 465 -8.97 7.67 -56.32
N VAL A 466 -9.21 7.91 -57.60
CA VAL A 466 -10.14 8.97 -58.06
C VAL A 466 -11.63 8.62 -57.80
N HIS A 467 -11.94 7.36 -57.47
CA HIS A 467 -13.30 6.93 -57.13
C HIS A 467 -13.63 6.90 -55.62
N VAL A 468 -12.72 7.38 -54.72
CA VAL A 468 -12.95 7.38 -53.27
C VAL A 468 -13.54 8.71 -52.77
N ASP A 469 -13.52 9.77 -53.58
CA ASP A 469 -14.04 11.12 -53.24
C ASP A 469 -15.36 11.49 -53.96
N SER A 470 -16.16 10.52 -54.39
CA SER A 470 -17.49 10.78 -54.93
C SER A 470 -18.62 10.07 -54.19
#